data_1dffa87c19aeeba4bf016cc0f814c41f
#
_entry.id   1dffa87c19aeeba4bf016cc0f814c41f
#
_cell.length_a   1.000
_cell.length_b   1.000
_cell.length_c   1.000
_cell.angle_alpha   90.00
_cell.angle_beta   90.00
_cell.angle_gamma   90.00
#
_symmetry.space_group_name_H-M   'P 1'
#
loop_
_entity.id
_entity.type
_entity.pdbx_description
1 polymer ?
#
loop_
_entity_poly.entity_id
_entity_poly.type
_entity_poly.pdbx_seq_one_letter_code
_entity_poly.pdbx_strand_id
1 'polypeptide(L)'
;MKNVVIILLLLAGLKMSAETPTFFPRKFLLEHFTSANCNQCPLGMKYIAEYLNKQTTPYIWVSHHAVYGTDEYTIPESNAIAMNYLGMKHVPRVVFNRTEQDGLLVIKAWDLDYWNKDGRKVADDTVAEASVVIEHQYDAATRRLDVTVSGQVANPGRKEYLLSILIKENGLVGRQEDAYSSWKGAKWQEYMHPRVVRDMVTATFGDTVKVKNQAYSYTTSYIVDDEWVAENCCVVAYLTPLEKSPVINAEQAPLVAGTEGGEQYGPYGITESKGPNATISFDSVRVTRLSNGQLEMMMTSTKTMKTYAGICKQVGYVCVNTEDSVLQAGVYPIEEGDAEGSITAGYRVDEKETLGGSRLFYAVSDDLKNGIVTPIHMWRMSKGEMVLDEAGNISLKFTTYNGTNVTATAVYDFSPAATGVEDIKSLGVQELSSSGVRKVLRNGQLLLEKNGEWYTVWGYRL
;
A
#
# COMPACT_ATOMS: atom_id res chain seq x y z
N MET A 1 3.31 -78.22 16.90
CA MET A 1 3.79 -77.88 15.57
C MET A 1 2.87 -76.74 15.04
N LYS A 2 3.36 -75.52 15.05
CA LYS A 2 2.63 -74.34 14.61
C LYS A 2 3.12 -73.94 13.23
N ASN A 3 2.23 -74.04 12.25
CA ASN A 3 2.53 -73.61 10.88
C ASN A 3 2.48 -72.08 10.82
N VAL A 4 3.59 -71.44 10.52
CA VAL A 4 3.68 -70.03 10.22
C VAL A 4 3.56 -69.90 8.68
N VAL A 5 2.43 -69.29 8.21
CA VAL A 5 2.27 -68.94 6.83
C VAL A 5 2.83 -67.51 6.65
N ILE A 6 3.93 -67.41 5.92
CA ILE A 6 4.50 -66.14 5.49
C ILE A 6 3.80 -65.69 4.20
N ILE A 7 2.98 -64.63 4.29
CA ILE A 7 2.38 -63.96 3.14
C ILE A 7 3.40 -62.93 2.62
N LEU A 8 4.04 -63.22 1.49
CA LEU A 8 4.85 -62.26 0.76
C LEU A 8 3.90 -61.31 0.02
N LEU A 9 3.75 -60.09 0.53
CA LEU A 9 3.14 -58.98 -0.19
C LEU A 9 4.11 -58.46 -1.26
N LEU A 10 3.91 -58.84 -2.51
CA LEU A 10 4.52 -58.21 -3.68
C LEU A 10 3.93 -56.82 -3.85
N LEU A 11 4.61 -55.78 -3.36
CA LEU A 11 4.37 -54.41 -3.73
C LEU A 11 4.82 -54.23 -5.18
N ALA A 12 3.91 -54.41 -6.11
CA ALA A 12 4.04 -53.96 -7.48
C ALA A 12 4.02 -52.41 -7.44
N GLY A 13 5.21 -51.80 -7.47
CA GLY A 13 5.37 -50.37 -7.64
C GLY A 13 4.80 -49.92 -8.99
N LEU A 14 3.57 -49.50 -9.00
CA LEU A 14 3.01 -48.72 -10.07
C LEU A 14 3.80 -47.40 -10.15
N LYS A 15 4.78 -47.34 -11.05
CA LYS A 15 5.31 -46.08 -11.52
C LYS A 15 4.19 -45.39 -12.26
N MET A 16 3.41 -44.56 -11.52
CA MET A 16 2.59 -43.54 -12.18
C MET A 16 3.56 -42.59 -12.87
N SER A 17 3.76 -42.77 -14.16
CA SER A 17 4.31 -41.76 -15.02
C SER A 17 3.29 -40.60 -15.00
N ALA A 18 3.50 -39.60 -14.17
CA ALA A 18 2.74 -38.36 -14.29
C ALA A 18 3.05 -37.81 -15.69
N GLU A 19 2.08 -37.80 -16.58
CA GLU A 19 2.21 -37.09 -17.85
C GLU A 19 2.57 -35.63 -17.55
N THR A 20 3.60 -35.12 -18.21
CA THR A 20 3.95 -33.69 -18.13
C THR A 20 2.73 -32.89 -18.61
N PRO A 21 2.20 -31.96 -17.81
CA PRO A 21 1.03 -31.21 -18.23
C PRO A 21 1.33 -30.44 -19.52
N THR A 22 0.35 -30.37 -20.40
CA THR A 22 0.49 -29.71 -21.70
C THR A 22 0.71 -28.20 -21.55
N PHE A 23 0.23 -27.62 -20.46
CA PHE A 23 0.38 -26.20 -20.08
C PHE A 23 0.29 -26.04 -18.56
N PHE A 24 0.78 -24.89 -18.06
CA PHE A 24 0.80 -24.56 -16.65
C PHE A 24 -0.07 -23.31 -16.37
N PRO A 25 -0.62 -23.15 -15.17
CA PRO A 25 -1.28 -21.92 -14.79
C PRO A 25 -0.35 -20.71 -14.97
N ARG A 26 -0.86 -19.64 -15.54
CA ARG A 26 -0.12 -18.42 -15.80
C ARG A 26 -0.44 -17.35 -14.77
N LYS A 27 0.61 -16.69 -14.27
CA LYS A 27 0.53 -15.38 -13.65
C LYS A 27 1.12 -14.36 -14.61
N PHE A 28 0.42 -13.29 -14.89
CA PHE A 28 1.00 -12.27 -15.75
C PHE A 28 1.87 -11.28 -14.96
N LEU A 29 2.92 -10.81 -15.58
CA LEU A 29 3.79 -9.77 -15.04
C LEU A 29 3.32 -8.41 -15.55
N LEU A 30 3.07 -7.48 -14.63
CA LEU A 30 2.87 -6.07 -14.92
C LEU A 30 4.13 -5.31 -14.47
N GLU A 31 4.82 -4.74 -15.44
CA GLU A 31 5.94 -3.84 -15.20
C GLU A 31 5.44 -2.40 -15.32
N HIS A 32 5.37 -1.70 -14.19
CA HIS A 32 5.04 -0.28 -14.11
C HIS A 32 6.32 0.53 -14.04
N PHE A 33 6.45 1.53 -14.90
CA PHE A 33 7.58 2.43 -14.96
C PHE A 33 7.15 3.79 -14.45
N THR A 34 7.81 4.27 -13.40
CA THR A 34 7.44 5.44 -12.60
C THR A 34 8.67 6.24 -12.19
N SER A 35 8.46 7.35 -11.49
CA SER A 35 9.53 8.12 -10.83
C SER A 35 8.94 9.04 -9.78
N ALA A 36 9.64 9.26 -8.68
CA ALA A 36 9.29 10.26 -7.68
C ALA A 36 9.30 11.69 -8.22
N ASN A 37 10.01 11.94 -9.32
CA ASN A 37 10.08 13.22 -10.01
C ASN A 37 8.97 13.42 -11.08
N CYS A 38 8.05 12.49 -11.17
CA CYS A 38 6.99 12.49 -12.18
C CYS A 38 5.66 12.90 -11.59
N ASN A 39 5.17 14.06 -11.95
CA ASN A 39 3.94 14.64 -11.41
C ASN A 39 2.64 13.95 -11.92
N GLN A 40 2.71 13.11 -12.95
CA GLN A 40 1.58 12.32 -13.48
C GLN A 40 1.60 10.87 -12.98
N CYS A 41 2.66 10.44 -12.32
CA CYS A 41 2.83 9.07 -11.91
C CYS A 41 1.82 8.60 -10.84
N PRO A 42 1.40 9.43 -9.86
CA PRO A 42 0.34 9.05 -8.93
C PRO A 42 -0.98 8.71 -9.63
N LEU A 43 -1.36 9.50 -10.64
CA LEU A 43 -2.56 9.23 -11.43
C LEU A 43 -2.47 7.93 -12.21
N GLY A 44 -1.32 7.68 -12.86
CA GLY A 44 -1.07 6.42 -13.56
C GLY A 44 -1.16 5.21 -12.63
N MET A 45 -0.59 5.32 -11.44
CA MET A 45 -0.65 4.29 -10.41
C MET A 45 -2.10 4.00 -9.98
N LYS A 46 -2.91 5.04 -9.79
CA LYS A 46 -4.33 4.91 -9.46
C LYS A 46 -5.07 4.08 -10.53
N TYR A 47 -4.90 4.41 -11.79
CA TYR A 47 -5.59 3.71 -12.88
C TYR A 47 -5.14 2.24 -13.01
N ILE A 48 -3.84 1.97 -12.85
CA ILE A 48 -3.33 0.60 -12.82
C ILE A 48 -4.00 -0.19 -11.69
N ALA A 49 -4.05 0.37 -10.48
CA ALA A 49 -4.64 -0.29 -9.33
C ALA A 49 -6.14 -0.56 -9.51
N GLU A 50 -6.90 0.42 -9.99
CA GLU A 50 -8.33 0.28 -10.27
C GLU A 50 -8.60 -0.79 -11.36
N TYR A 51 -7.72 -0.85 -12.35
CA TYR A 51 -7.80 -1.87 -13.39
C TYR A 51 -7.51 -3.26 -12.84
N LEU A 52 -6.42 -3.42 -12.08
CA LEU A 52 -6.02 -4.71 -11.49
C LEU A 52 -7.04 -5.25 -10.50
N ASN A 53 -7.72 -4.38 -9.74
CA ASN A 53 -8.79 -4.77 -8.82
C ASN A 53 -10.00 -5.43 -9.52
N LYS A 54 -10.14 -5.24 -10.82
CA LYS A 54 -11.21 -5.85 -11.64
C LYS A 54 -10.78 -7.16 -12.32
N GLN A 55 -9.48 -7.52 -12.23
CA GLN A 55 -8.96 -8.71 -12.88
C GLN A 55 -9.16 -9.95 -12.01
N THR A 56 -9.49 -11.07 -12.67
CA THR A 56 -9.58 -12.39 -12.04
C THR A 56 -8.35 -13.24 -12.28
N THR A 57 -7.58 -12.94 -13.33
CA THR A 57 -6.31 -13.61 -13.63
C THR A 57 -5.25 -13.18 -12.62
N PRO A 58 -4.52 -14.11 -11.99
CA PRO A 58 -3.45 -13.78 -11.07
C PRO A 58 -2.36 -12.95 -11.74
N TYR A 59 -1.88 -11.93 -11.03
CA TYR A 59 -0.84 -11.02 -11.54
C TYR A 59 0.27 -10.78 -10.52
N ILE A 60 1.41 -10.37 -11.04
CA ILE A 60 2.54 -9.86 -10.27
C ILE A 60 2.83 -8.47 -10.77
N TRP A 61 2.81 -7.49 -9.87
CA TRP A 61 3.10 -6.10 -10.18
C TRP A 61 4.47 -5.71 -9.62
N VAL A 62 5.32 -5.15 -10.48
CA VAL A 62 6.60 -4.54 -10.11
C VAL A 62 6.66 -3.10 -10.62
N SER A 63 7.27 -2.21 -9.83
CA SER A 63 7.42 -0.79 -10.16
C SER A 63 8.90 -0.45 -10.33
N HIS A 64 9.27 -0.10 -11.56
CA HIS A 64 10.61 0.37 -11.91
C HIS A 64 10.65 1.89 -11.83
N HIS A 65 11.46 2.43 -10.93
CA HIS A 65 11.78 3.86 -10.94
C HIS A 65 12.82 4.13 -12.02
N ALA A 66 12.46 4.93 -13.03
CA ALA A 66 13.28 5.09 -14.23
C ALA A 66 12.92 6.37 -15.02
N VAL A 67 13.75 6.72 -15.98
CA VAL A 67 13.56 7.72 -17.06
C VAL A 67 13.72 9.18 -16.60
N TYR A 68 13.00 9.66 -15.59
CA TYR A 68 13.08 11.07 -15.16
C TYR A 68 14.18 11.33 -14.13
N GLY A 69 15.45 11.30 -14.60
CA GLY A 69 16.58 11.45 -13.73
C GLY A 69 16.69 10.31 -12.72
N THR A 70 17.56 10.45 -11.77
CA THR A 70 17.67 9.52 -10.64
C THR A 70 16.82 10.07 -9.49
N ASP A 71 15.86 9.29 -9.02
CA ASP A 71 15.28 9.43 -7.70
C ASP A 71 15.92 8.40 -6.75
N GLU A 72 15.56 8.42 -5.49
CA GLU A 72 16.15 7.55 -4.45
C GLU A 72 15.89 6.06 -4.64
N TYR A 73 14.97 5.70 -5.55
CA TYR A 73 14.58 4.31 -5.85
C TYR A 73 15.05 3.84 -7.23
N THR A 74 15.72 4.70 -7.98
CA THR A 74 16.17 4.37 -9.33
C THR A 74 17.40 3.47 -9.30
N ILE A 75 17.33 2.32 -9.97
CA ILE A 75 18.48 1.44 -10.21
C ILE A 75 18.88 1.45 -11.70
N PRO A 76 20.16 1.20 -12.02
CA PRO A 76 20.64 1.18 -13.40
C PRO A 76 19.88 0.19 -14.29
N GLU A 77 19.52 -0.97 -13.77
CA GLU A 77 18.81 -2.04 -14.46
C GLU A 77 17.40 -1.60 -14.88
N SER A 78 16.69 -0.88 -14.00
CA SER A 78 15.38 -0.30 -14.33
C SER A 78 15.47 0.68 -15.49
N ASN A 79 16.49 1.54 -15.51
CA ASN A 79 16.74 2.43 -16.63
C ASN A 79 17.13 1.66 -17.92
N ALA A 80 17.94 0.61 -17.81
CA ALA A 80 18.33 -0.21 -18.97
C ALA A 80 17.09 -0.90 -19.59
N ILE A 81 16.19 -1.43 -18.78
CA ILE A 81 14.94 -2.02 -19.25
C ILE A 81 14.05 -0.94 -19.88
N ALA A 82 13.81 0.18 -19.19
CA ALA A 82 12.91 1.22 -19.65
C ALA A 82 13.41 1.91 -20.92
N MET A 83 14.64 2.41 -20.89
CA MET A 83 15.15 3.31 -21.93
C MET A 83 15.83 2.54 -23.08
N ASN A 84 16.68 1.56 -22.76
CA ASN A 84 17.49 0.91 -23.78
C ASN A 84 16.75 -0.23 -24.49
N TYR A 85 15.90 -0.97 -23.73
CA TYR A 85 15.16 -2.09 -24.32
C TYR A 85 13.76 -1.69 -24.79
N LEU A 86 12.97 -1.00 -23.95
CA LEU A 86 11.60 -0.61 -24.27
C LEU A 86 11.49 0.77 -24.95
N GLY A 87 12.60 1.49 -25.11
CA GLY A 87 12.64 2.78 -25.81
C GLY A 87 11.84 3.89 -25.15
N MET A 88 11.60 3.80 -23.83
CA MET A 88 10.79 4.78 -23.11
C MET A 88 11.52 6.11 -22.96
N LYS A 89 10.79 7.20 -23.19
CA LYS A 89 11.27 8.57 -22.99
C LYS A 89 10.53 9.30 -21.87
N HIS A 90 9.43 8.73 -21.41
CA HIS A 90 8.55 9.33 -20.40
C HIS A 90 7.92 8.25 -19.53
N VAL A 91 7.60 8.60 -18.29
CA VAL A 91 6.77 7.85 -17.34
C VAL A 91 5.54 8.69 -16.96
N PRO A 92 4.45 8.12 -16.42
CA PRO A 92 4.27 6.70 -16.13
C PRO A 92 3.95 5.88 -17.39
N ARG A 93 4.44 4.63 -17.39
CA ARG A 93 4.17 3.65 -18.44
C ARG A 93 3.88 2.29 -17.80
N VAL A 94 3.20 1.45 -18.53
CA VAL A 94 2.95 0.08 -18.11
C VAL A 94 3.16 -0.88 -19.28
N VAL A 95 3.66 -2.07 -18.97
CA VAL A 95 3.88 -3.16 -19.91
C VAL A 95 3.32 -4.44 -19.29
N PHE A 96 2.55 -5.18 -20.07
CA PHE A 96 1.95 -6.44 -19.64
C PHE A 96 2.66 -7.62 -20.33
N ASN A 97 3.28 -8.50 -19.56
CA ASN A 97 4.02 -9.68 -20.06
C ASN A 97 4.99 -9.37 -21.20
N ARG A 98 5.39 -8.12 -21.40
CA ARG A 98 6.16 -7.66 -22.56
C ARG A 98 5.53 -8.10 -23.89
N THR A 99 4.20 -8.05 -23.95
CA THR A 99 3.41 -8.33 -25.16
C THR A 99 2.62 -7.11 -25.58
N GLU A 100 2.39 -6.98 -26.88
CA GLU A 100 1.55 -5.90 -27.39
C GLU A 100 0.10 -6.07 -26.94
N GLN A 101 -0.49 -4.97 -26.49
CA GLN A 101 -1.89 -4.84 -26.16
C GLN A 101 -2.49 -3.81 -27.11
N ASP A 102 -3.44 -4.22 -27.95
CA ASP A 102 -4.00 -3.37 -29.01
C ASP A 102 -2.94 -2.68 -29.90
N GLY A 103 -1.87 -3.40 -30.24
CA GLY A 103 -0.76 -2.87 -31.04
C GLY A 103 0.21 -1.97 -30.28
N LEU A 104 0.10 -1.88 -28.96
CA LEU A 104 0.99 -1.11 -28.10
C LEU A 104 1.72 -2.02 -27.11
N LEU A 105 3.04 -2.08 -27.20
CA LEU A 105 3.88 -2.76 -26.18
C LEU A 105 3.96 -1.91 -24.91
N VAL A 106 4.10 -0.60 -25.05
CA VAL A 106 4.27 0.36 -23.96
C VAL A 106 3.06 1.28 -23.89
N ILE A 107 2.32 1.19 -22.80
CA ILE A 107 1.04 1.86 -22.60
C ILE A 107 1.22 3.09 -21.71
N LYS A 108 0.54 4.19 -22.04
CA LYS A 108 0.49 5.38 -21.19
C LYS A 108 -0.39 5.11 -19.98
N ALA A 109 0.20 5.02 -18.79
CA ALA A 109 -0.53 4.64 -17.58
C ALA A 109 -1.58 5.69 -17.15
N TRP A 110 -1.47 6.95 -17.56
CA TRP A 110 -2.47 7.99 -17.28
C TRP A 110 -3.57 8.12 -18.35
N ASP A 111 -3.58 7.26 -19.37
CA ASP A 111 -4.56 7.33 -20.45
C ASP A 111 -5.87 6.67 -20.00
N LEU A 112 -6.81 7.50 -19.52
CA LEU A 112 -8.11 7.04 -19.04
C LEU A 112 -8.93 6.36 -20.14
N ASP A 113 -8.82 6.83 -21.40
CA ASP A 113 -9.51 6.20 -22.53
C ASP A 113 -9.00 4.78 -22.77
N TYR A 114 -7.70 4.57 -22.55
CA TYR A 114 -7.14 3.23 -22.59
C TYR A 114 -7.76 2.32 -21.53
N TRP A 115 -7.86 2.80 -20.26
CA TRP A 115 -8.35 1.99 -19.15
C TRP A 115 -9.86 1.77 -19.17
N ASN A 116 -10.63 2.66 -19.76
CA ASN A 116 -12.10 2.60 -19.81
C ASN A 116 -12.67 1.84 -21.01
N LYS A 117 -11.84 1.33 -21.92
CA LYS A 117 -12.33 0.51 -23.02
C LYS A 117 -13.02 -0.75 -22.50
N ASP A 118 -14.30 -0.91 -22.83
CA ASP A 118 -15.10 -2.06 -22.47
C ASP A 118 -14.47 -3.37 -22.94
N GLY A 119 -14.45 -4.36 -22.06
CA GLY A 119 -13.96 -5.70 -22.36
C GLY A 119 -12.46 -5.85 -22.52
N ARG A 120 -11.67 -4.81 -22.16
CA ARG A 120 -10.22 -4.93 -22.15
C ARG A 120 -9.79 -5.94 -21.09
N LYS A 121 -9.31 -7.06 -21.55
CA LYS A 121 -8.70 -8.08 -20.72
C LYS A 121 -7.20 -8.06 -20.96
N VAL A 122 -6.43 -7.87 -19.89
CA VAL A 122 -5.02 -8.17 -19.93
C VAL A 122 -4.88 -9.67 -19.86
N ALA A 123 -4.53 -10.26 -20.98
CA ALA A 123 -4.31 -11.69 -21.13
C ALA A 123 -5.53 -12.56 -20.77
N ASP A 124 -6.37 -12.85 -21.74
CA ASP A 124 -7.25 -14.04 -21.71
C ASP A 124 -6.42 -15.34 -21.64
N ASP A 125 -5.10 -15.22 -21.73
CA ASP A 125 -4.17 -16.33 -21.73
C ASP A 125 -3.82 -16.72 -20.29
N THR A 126 -4.59 -17.66 -19.78
CA THR A 126 -4.46 -18.21 -18.41
C THR A 126 -3.44 -19.33 -18.29
N VAL A 127 -2.80 -19.69 -19.41
CA VAL A 127 -1.86 -20.81 -19.47
C VAL A 127 -0.49 -20.41 -20.01
N ALA A 128 0.53 -21.09 -19.56
CA ALA A 128 1.92 -20.86 -19.94
C ALA A 128 2.60 -22.17 -20.39
N GLU A 129 3.59 -22.06 -21.27
CA GLU A 129 4.41 -23.20 -21.69
C GLU A 129 5.42 -23.65 -20.63
N ALA A 130 5.63 -22.88 -19.57
CA ALA A 130 6.52 -23.25 -18.48
C ALA A 130 5.93 -22.83 -17.13
N SER A 131 6.18 -23.61 -16.09
CA SER A 131 5.92 -23.24 -14.70
C SER A 131 7.11 -22.51 -14.12
N VAL A 132 6.87 -21.69 -13.08
CA VAL A 132 7.88 -21.04 -12.25
C VAL A 132 7.57 -21.34 -10.80
N VAL A 133 8.53 -21.90 -10.09
CA VAL A 133 8.42 -22.23 -8.66
C VAL A 133 9.62 -21.61 -7.95
N ILE A 134 9.39 -20.89 -6.88
CA ILE A 134 10.42 -20.28 -6.04
C ILE A 134 10.49 -21.04 -4.73
N GLU A 135 11.67 -21.59 -4.43
CA GLU A 135 12.03 -22.12 -3.13
C GLU A 135 13.18 -21.26 -2.59
N HIS A 136 13.07 -20.76 -1.37
CA HIS A 136 14.11 -19.91 -0.82
C HIS A 136 14.21 -20.03 0.70
N GLN A 137 15.37 -19.63 1.21
CA GLN A 137 15.65 -19.48 2.63
C GLN A 137 16.32 -18.12 2.87
N TYR A 138 15.78 -17.36 3.81
CA TYR A 138 16.35 -16.09 4.24
C TYR A 138 16.87 -16.22 5.68
N ASP A 139 18.13 -15.86 5.89
CA ASP A 139 18.75 -15.75 7.19
C ASP A 139 18.80 -14.28 7.61
N ALA A 140 17.98 -13.91 8.58
CA ALA A 140 17.89 -12.53 9.06
C ALA A 140 19.16 -12.03 9.75
N ALA A 141 19.98 -12.92 10.33
CA ALA A 141 21.19 -12.52 11.02
C ALA A 141 22.32 -12.13 10.06
N THR A 142 22.42 -12.80 8.93
CA THR A 142 23.41 -12.54 7.88
C THR A 142 22.84 -11.80 6.69
N ARG A 143 21.51 -11.61 6.67
CA ARG A 143 20.72 -11.05 5.55
C ARG A 143 20.92 -11.81 4.24
N ARG A 144 21.34 -13.06 4.35
CA ARG A 144 21.57 -13.93 3.20
C ARG A 144 20.28 -14.57 2.74
N LEU A 145 20.00 -14.41 1.47
CA LEU A 145 18.96 -15.11 0.73
C LEU A 145 19.62 -16.20 -0.14
N ASP A 146 19.24 -17.45 0.07
CA ASP A 146 19.50 -18.54 -0.84
C ASP A 146 18.19 -18.87 -1.58
N VAL A 147 18.21 -18.81 -2.92
CA VAL A 147 17.01 -18.99 -3.74
C VAL A 147 17.26 -20.00 -4.86
N THR A 148 16.30 -20.90 -5.01
CA THR A 148 16.24 -21.83 -6.14
C THR A 148 14.95 -21.56 -6.91
N VAL A 149 15.07 -21.28 -8.19
CA VAL A 149 13.93 -21.17 -9.10
C VAL A 149 13.95 -22.37 -10.04
N SER A 150 12.85 -23.10 -10.09
CA SER A 150 12.71 -24.29 -10.90
C SER A 150 11.37 -24.34 -11.63
N GLY A 151 11.23 -25.24 -12.57
CA GLY A 151 9.97 -25.46 -13.25
C GLY A 151 10.03 -26.53 -14.31
N GLN A 152 8.84 -26.86 -14.82
CA GLN A 152 8.63 -27.77 -15.92
C GLN A 152 8.30 -26.99 -17.20
N VAL A 153 8.60 -27.56 -18.33
CA VAL A 153 8.42 -26.98 -19.67
C VAL A 153 7.56 -27.92 -20.51
N ALA A 154 6.42 -27.44 -20.98
CA ALA A 154 5.50 -28.23 -21.82
C ALA A 154 6.06 -28.45 -23.23
N ASN A 155 6.81 -27.46 -23.76
CA ASN A 155 7.39 -27.55 -25.11
C ASN A 155 8.70 -28.37 -25.10
N PRO A 156 8.74 -29.59 -25.63
CA PRO A 156 9.93 -30.45 -25.63
C PRO A 156 11.06 -29.89 -26.52
N GLY A 157 10.74 -28.98 -27.44
CA GLY A 157 11.68 -28.32 -28.32
C GLY A 157 12.46 -27.17 -27.68
N ARG A 158 11.94 -26.60 -26.60
CA ARG A 158 12.59 -25.49 -25.91
C ARG A 158 13.82 -25.96 -25.15
N LYS A 159 14.96 -25.34 -25.39
CA LYS A 159 16.26 -25.71 -24.80
C LYS A 159 16.76 -24.74 -23.76
N GLU A 160 16.35 -23.49 -23.84
CA GLU A 160 16.86 -22.41 -22.98
C GLU A 160 15.78 -21.33 -22.78
N TYR A 161 15.87 -20.65 -21.62
CA TYR A 161 15.18 -19.42 -21.31
C TYR A 161 16.15 -18.42 -20.67
N LEU A 162 15.76 -17.17 -20.60
CA LEU A 162 16.31 -16.20 -19.66
C LEU A 162 15.43 -16.21 -18.41
N LEU A 163 16.04 -16.42 -17.26
CA LEU A 163 15.40 -16.34 -15.94
C LEU A 163 15.84 -15.07 -15.27
N SER A 164 14.91 -14.16 -15.03
CA SER A 164 15.12 -12.97 -14.22
C SER A 164 14.63 -13.22 -12.80
N ILE A 165 15.46 -12.87 -11.82
CA ILE A 165 15.12 -12.84 -10.40
C ILE A 165 15.40 -11.44 -9.90
N LEU A 166 14.43 -10.83 -9.22
CA LEU A 166 14.55 -9.51 -8.62
C LEU A 166 13.96 -9.50 -7.21
N ILE A 167 14.34 -8.49 -6.44
CA ILE A 167 13.70 -8.17 -5.17
C ILE A 167 12.92 -6.89 -5.33
N LYS A 168 11.65 -6.91 -4.94
CA LYS A 168 10.82 -5.73 -4.79
C LYS A 168 10.51 -5.49 -3.33
N GLU A 169 10.36 -4.22 -2.96
CA GLU A 169 9.96 -3.80 -1.62
C GLU A 169 8.68 -2.96 -1.69
N ASN A 170 7.80 -3.19 -0.76
CA ASN A 170 6.54 -2.47 -0.60
C ASN A 170 6.62 -1.51 0.59
N GLY A 171 5.69 -0.53 0.61
CA GLY A 171 5.57 0.37 1.74
C GLY A 171 6.72 1.35 1.88
N LEU A 172 7.49 1.55 0.84
CA LEU A 172 8.51 2.59 0.79
C LEU A 172 7.84 3.95 0.75
N VAL A 173 8.24 4.80 1.65
CA VAL A 173 7.61 6.10 1.78
C VAL A 173 8.63 7.20 1.58
N GLY A 174 8.35 8.06 0.64
CA GLY A 174 9.26 9.12 0.26
C GLY A 174 8.58 10.23 -0.53
N ARG A 175 9.38 11.11 -1.08
CA ARG A 175 8.91 12.24 -1.87
C ARG A 175 8.27 11.76 -3.18
N GLN A 176 7.17 12.40 -3.57
CA GLN A 176 6.53 12.23 -4.89
C GLN A 176 6.02 13.57 -5.39
N GLU A 177 6.28 13.92 -6.64
CA GLU A 177 5.60 15.03 -7.31
C GLU A 177 4.22 14.59 -7.79
N ASP A 178 3.20 15.46 -7.59
CA ASP A 178 1.83 15.19 -7.96
C ASP A 178 1.14 16.44 -8.48
N ALA A 179 0.67 16.41 -9.73
CA ALA A 179 -0.05 17.53 -10.35
C ALA A 179 -1.58 17.43 -10.19
N TYR A 180 -2.09 16.27 -9.80
CA TYR A 180 -3.51 15.95 -9.85
C TYR A 180 -4.17 15.79 -8.48
N SER A 181 -3.40 15.85 -7.40
CA SER A 181 -4.00 15.83 -6.08
C SER A 181 -4.78 17.13 -5.85
N SER A 182 -5.86 17.04 -5.08
CA SER A 182 -6.60 18.21 -4.59
C SER A 182 -5.73 19.12 -3.70
N TRP A 183 -4.57 18.65 -3.31
CA TRP A 183 -3.52 19.36 -2.59
C TRP A 183 -2.62 20.08 -3.60
N LYS A 184 -3.10 21.16 -4.15
CA LYS A 184 -2.44 21.93 -5.22
C LYS A 184 -0.96 22.18 -4.92
N GLY A 185 -0.10 21.66 -5.78
CA GLY A 185 1.35 21.81 -5.70
C GLY A 185 1.99 20.93 -4.65
N ALA A 186 1.30 19.91 -4.21
CA ALA A 186 1.82 18.96 -3.27
C ALA A 186 3.00 18.22 -3.89
N LYS A 187 4.15 18.56 -3.38
CA LYS A 187 5.24 17.59 -3.32
C LYS A 187 4.90 16.74 -2.11
N TRP A 188 4.37 15.55 -2.36
CA TRP A 188 4.20 14.60 -1.29
C TRP A 188 5.56 14.31 -0.70
N GLN A 189 5.76 14.58 0.57
CA GLN A 189 6.98 14.16 1.27
C GLN A 189 6.83 12.70 1.72
N GLU A 190 5.64 12.14 1.59
CA GLU A 190 5.19 10.92 2.26
C GLU A 190 4.30 10.07 1.37
N TYR A 191 4.64 10.01 0.11
CA TYR A 191 3.97 9.13 -0.82
C TYR A 191 4.46 7.69 -0.62
N MET A 192 3.53 6.75 -0.49
CA MET A 192 3.87 5.33 -0.46
C MET A 192 4.12 4.82 -1.87
N HIS A 193 5.37 4.45 -2.13
CA HIS A 193 5.78 3.82 -3.38
C HIS A 193 5.62 2.31 -3.24
N PRO A 194 4.63 1.69 -3.90
CA PRO A 194 4.43 0.26 -3.77
C PRO A 194 5.26 -0.51 -4.79
N ARG A 195 5.67 -1.72 -4.42
CA ARG A 195 6.25 -2.72 -5.33
C ARG A 195 7.50 -2.27 -6.06
N VAL A 196 8.28 -1.41 -5.40
CA VAL A 196 9.51 -0.85 -5.97
C VAL A 196 10.55 -1.94 -6.20
N VAL A 197 11.05 -2.05 -7.41
CA VAL A 197 12.20 -2.92 -7.71
C VAL A 197 13.43 -2.34 -7.05
N ARG A 198 13.99 -3.10 -6.11
CA ARG A 198 15.16 -2.68 -5.32
C ARG A 198 16.47 -3.12 -5.95
N ASP A 199 16.49 -4.34 -6.48
CA ASP A 199 17.67 -4.88 -7.19
C ASP A 199 17.31 -6.06 -8.06
N MET A 200 18.19 -6.35 -9.03
CA MET A 200 18.15 -7.55 -9.84
C MET A 200 19.17 -8.56 -9.31
N VAL A 201 18.68 -9.70 -8.83
CA VAL A 201 19.54 -10.80 -8.34
C VAL A 201 20.30 -11.50 -9.49
N THR A 202 19.71 -11.50 -10.68
CA THR A 202 20.31 -11.97 -11.94
C THR A 202 20.77 -10.78 -12.79
N ALA A 203 21.39 -11.04 -13.92
CA ALA A 203 21.66 -9.99 -14.90
C ALA A 203 20.36 -9.25 -15.29
N THR A 204 20.46 -8.00 -15.75
CA THR A 204 19.34 -7.11 -16.11
C THR A 204 18.25 -7.77 -16.93
N PHE A 205 18.59 -8.65 -17.84
CA PHE A 205 17.64 -9.38 -18.70
C PHE A 205 17.55 -10.88 -18.36
N GLY A 206 18.03 -11.25 -17.21
CA GLY A 206 18.04 -12.62 -16.73
C GLY A 206 19.30 -13.39 -17.10
N ASP A 207 19.50 -14.49 -16.40
CA ASP A 207 20.56 -15.48 -16.67
C ASP A 207 20.01 -16.62 -17.51
N THR A 208 20.85 -17.19 -18.38
CA THR A 208 20.43 -18.30 -19.22
C THR A 208 20.27 -19.57 -18.40
N VAL A 209 19.08 -20.15 -18.43
CA VAL A 209 18.77 -21.46 -17.83
C VAL A 209 18.53 -22.49 -18.91
N LYS A 210 19.16 -23.65 -18.76
CA LYS A 210 19.06 -24.78 -19.71
C LYS A 210 17.93 -25.71 -19.33
N VAL A 211 17.14 -26.09 -20.32
CA VAL A 211 16.07 -27.09 -20.17
C VAL A 211 16.63 -28.47 -20.43
N LYS A 212 16.49 -29.36 -19.47
CA LYS A 212 16.85 -30.78 -19.58
C LYS A 212 15.66 -31.63 -19.13
N ASN A 213 15.28 -32.61 -19.95
CA ASN A 213 14.13 -33.49 -19.66
C ASN A 213 12.86 -32.68 -19.32
N GLN A 214 12.59 -31.63 -20.08
CA GLN A 214 11.43 -30.73 -19.88
C GLN A 214 11.40 -30.06 -18.50
N ALA A 215 12.55 -29.86 -17.87
CA ALA A 215 12.65 -29.15 -16.60
C ALA A 215 13.87 -28.24 -16.59
N TYR A 216 13.82 -27.23 -15.74
CA TYR A 216 14.96 -26.35 -15.46
C TYR A 216 15.09 -26.11 -13.95
N SER A 217 16.27 -25.74 -13.51
CA SER A 217 16.54 -25.30 -12.15
C SER A 217 17.72 -24.34 -12.16
N TYR A 218 17.63 -23.30 -11.34
CA TYR A 218 18.66 -22.30 -11.15
C TYR A 218 18.74 -21.94 -9.66
N THR A 219 19.96 -21.99 -9.12
CA THR A 219 20.19 -21.67 -7.70
C THR A 219 21.21 -20.55 -7.60
N THR A 220 20.95 -19.57 -6.75
CA THR A 220 21.86 -18.47 -6.47
C THR A 220 21.69 -17.99 -5.03
N SER A 221 22.60 -17.14 -4.59
CA SER A 221 22.55 -16.48 -3.28
C SER A 221 22.68 -14.98 -3.46
N TYR A 222 22.06 -14.23 -2.56
CA TYR A 222 22.08 -12.78 -2.55
C TYR A 222 22.15 -12.24 -1.12
N ILE A 223 22.85 -11.15 -0.91
CA ILE A 223 22.85 -10.44 0.39
C ILE A 223 21.88 -9.28 0.27
N VAL A 224 20.80 -9.37 1.01
CA VAL A 224 19.76 -8.34 1.06
C VAL A 224 20.30 -7.11 1.77
N ASP A 225 20.16 -5.95 1.15
CA ASP A 225 20.64 -4.67 1.69
C ASP A 225 20.04 -4.41 3.08
N ASP A 226 20.84 -3.88 3.99
CA ASP A 226 20.46 -3.67 5.41
C ASP A 226 19.52 -2.49 5.60
N GLU A 227 19.41 -1.59 4.63
CA GLU A 227 18.42 -0.51 4.63
C GLU A 227 17.00 -0.98 4.25
N TRP A 228 16.84 -2.18 3.68
CA TRP A 228 15.53 -2.68 3.28
C TRP A 228 14.81 -3.38 4.42
N VAL A 229 13.49 -3.20 4.47
CA VAL A 229 12.62 -3.91 5.43
C VAL A 229 12.29 -5.27 4.83
N ALA A 230 12.99 -6.31 5.29
CA ALA A 230 12.91 -7.66 4.71
C ALA A 230 11.47 -8.22 4.71
N GLU A 231 10.67 -7.91 5.74
CA GLU A 231 9.28 -8.31 5.87
C GLU A 231 8.37 -7.69 4.80
N ASN A 232 8.82 -6.59 4.20
CA ASN A 232 8.12 -5.87 3.13
C ASN A 232 8.62 -6.28 1.74
N CYS A 233 9.59 -7.17 1.67
CA CYS A 233 10.19 -7.60 0.41
C CYS A 233 9.58 -8.89 -0.13
N CYS A 234 9.53 -8.98 -1.45
CA CYS A 234 9.25 -10.21 -2.20
C CYS A 234 10.39 -10.54 -3.15
N VAL A 235 10.68 -11.82 -3.28
CA VAL A 235 11.43 -12.37 -4.42
C VAL A 235 10.45 -12.55 -5.56
N VAL A 236 10.78 -12.02 -6.73
CA VAL A 236 10.00 -12.20 -7.97
C VAL A 236 10.89 -12.90 -9.00
N ALA A 237 10.35 -13.91 -9.66
CA ALA A 237 11.04 -14.61 -10.73
C ALA A 237 10.14 -14.68 -11.97
N TYR A 238 10.73 -14.49 -13.15
CA TYR A 238 10.01 -14.65 -14.41
C TYR A 238 10.91 -15.18 -15.53
N LEU A 239 10.29 -15.88 -16.47
CA LEU A 239 10.96 -16.43 -17.65
C LEU A 239 10.62 -15.63 -18.89
N THR A 240 11.64 -15.43 -19.73
CA THR A 240 11.47 -14.97 -21.11
C THR A 240 12.24 -15.88 -22.08
N PRO A 241 11.88 -15.91 -23.37
CA PRO A 241 12.78 -16.44 -24.40
C PRO A 241 14.06 -15.61 -24.46
N LEU A 242 15.04 -16.09 -25.21
CA LEU A 242 16.32 -15.36 -25.38
C LEU A 242 16.14 -13.97 -26.01
N GLU A 243 15.04 -13.75 -26.71
CA GLU A 243 14.62 -12.47 -27.29
C GLU A 243 14.09 -11.47 -26.25
N LYS A 244 14.00 -11.86 -24.96
CA LYS A 244 13.55 -11.06 -23.81
C LYS A 244 12.06 -10.74 -23.79
N SER A 245 11.28 -11.25 -24.72
CA SER A 245 9.84 -11.05 -24.90
C SER A 245 9.22 -12.25 -25.62
N PRO A 246 8.00 -12.68 -25.25
CA PRO A 246 7.20 -12.22 -24.12
C PRO A 246 7.68 -12.78 -22.77
N VAL A 247 7.12 -12.31 -21.66
CA VAL A 247 7.21 -13.01 -20.37
C VAL A 247 6.33 -14.25 -20.45
N ILE A 248 6.93 -15.42 -20.30
CA ILE A 248 6.26 -16.73 -20.41
C ILE A 248 5.40 -16.99 -19.19
N ASN A 249 5.97 -16.84 -18.00
CA ASN A 249 5.31 -16.99 -16.72
C ASN A 249 6.12 -16.30 -15.63
N ALA A 250 5.47 -16.00 -14.52
CA ALA A 250 6.10 -15.35 -13.38
C ALA A 250 5.60 -15.95 -12.06
N GLU A 251 6.39 -15.79 -11.01
CA GLU A 251 6.04 -16.16 -9.64
C GLU A 251 6.65 -15.15 -8.65
N GLN A 252 6.02 -15.03 -7.48
CA GLN A 252 6.59 -14.25 -6.36
C GLN A 252 6.39 -14.98 -5.04
N ALA A 253 7.31 -14.74 -4.12
CA ALA A 253 7.24 -15.23 -2.75
C ALA A 253 7.67 -14.12 -1.77
N PRO A 254 7.04 -13.97 -0.59
CA PRO A 254 7.54 -13.09 0.46
C PRO A 254 8.97 -13.49 0.84
N LEU A 255 9.86 -12.50 1.03
CA LEU A 255 11.25 -12.76 1.41
C LEU A 255 11.36 -13.43 2.79
N VAL A 256 10.54 -12.98 3.74
CA VAL A 256 10.47 -13.56 5.09
C VAL A 256 9.26 -14.49 5.16
N ALA A 257 9.51 -15.74 5.50
CA ALA A 257 8.45 -16.75 5.61
C ALA A 257 7.39 -16.35 6.64
N GLY A 258 6.12 -16.53 6.28
CA GLY A 258 4.98 -16.19 7.14
C GLY A 258 4.55 -14.73 7.10
N THR A 259 5.21 -13.89 6.30
CA THR A 259 4.76 -12.52 6.00
C THR A 259 4.00 -12.46 4.68
N GLU A 260 3.45 -11.30 4.34
CA GLU A 260 2.84 -11.04 3.04
C GLU A 260 3.82 -10.30 2.08
N GLY A 261 5.08 -10.10 2.48
CA GLY A 261 6.08 -9.38 1.68
C GLY A 261 5.66 -7.95 1.34
N GLY A 262 4.94 -7.30 2.25
CA GLY A 262 4.43 -5.95 2.06
C GLY A 262 3.24 -5.83 1.10
N GLU A 263 2.69 -6.93 0.54
CA GLU A 263 1.51 -6.87 -0.34
C GLU A 263 0.24 -6.39 0.38
N GLN A 264 0.23 -6.40 1.71
CA GLN A 264 -0.80 -5.80 2.54
C GLN A 264 -0.87 -4.28 2.40
N TYR A 265 0.19 -3.62 1.99
CA TYR A 265 0.15 -2.19 1.72
C TYR A 265 -0.68 -1.92 0.46
N GLY A 266 -1.54 -0.92 0.54
CA GLY A 266 -2.38 -0.53 -0.59
C GLY A 266 -1.57 -0.18 -1.83
N PRO A 267 -2.20 -0.13 -2.99
CA PRO A 267 -1.49 0.06 -4.25
C PRO A 267 -0.90 1.46 -4.44
N TYR A 268 -1.30 2.47 -3.69
CA TYR A 268 -0.79 3.85 -3.82
C TYR A 268 -1.26 4.79 -2.71
N GLY A 269 -0.52 5.87 -2.53
CA GLY A 269 -0.93 7.10 -1.85
C GLY A 269 -1.01 7.05 -0.32
N ILE A 270 -1.58 8.09 0.25
CA ILE A 270 -2.00 8.15 1.64
C ILE A 270 -3.24 7.27 1.75
N THR A 271 -3.07 6.00 1.71
CA THR A 271 -4.17 5.10 1.84
C THR A 271 -4.03 4.33 3.13
N GLU A 272 -5.14 3.85 3.57
CA GLU A 272 -5.23 2.97 4.70
C GLU A 272 -4.16 1.91 4.63
N SER A 273 -3.29 1.96 5.61
CA SER A 273 -2.30 0.92 5.79
C SER A 273 -3.03 -0.39 6.00
N LYS A 274 -2.95 -1.29 5.05
CA LYS A 274 -3.17 -2.70 5.30
C LYS A 274 -1.88 -3.21 5.91
N GLY A 275 -1.79 -3.20 7.20
CA GLY A 275 -0.58 -3.55 7.95
C GLY A 275 -0.87 -4.51 9.08
N PRO A 276 0.15 -4.89 9.82
CA PRO A 276 -0.03 -5.67 11.04
C PRO A 276 -0.96 -4.92 12.00
N ASN A 277 -1.61 -5.67 12.87
CA ASN A 277 -2.46 -5.11 13.93
C ASN A 277 -1.71 -4.01 14.68
N ALA A 278 -2.35 -2.87 14.87
CA ALA A 278 -1.75 -1.70 15.51
C ALA A 278 -2.29 -1.52 16.93
N THR A 279 -1.39 -1.12 17.85
CA THR A 279 -1.76 -0.69 19.20
C THR A 279 -1.28 0.74 19.40
N ILE A 280 -2.20 1.65 19.71
CA ILE A 280 -1.97 3.09 19.81
C ILE A 280 -2.39 3.58 21.20
N SER A 281 -1.62 4.49 21.78
CA SER A 281 -1.93 5.10 23.07
C SER A 281 -1.90 6.61 22.95
N PHE A 282 -2.99 7.26 23.39
CA PHE A 282 -3.11 8.70 23.37
C PHE A 282 -3.05 9.26 24.80
N ASP A 283 -2.41 10.43 24.94
CA ASP A 283 -2.17 11.09 26.24
C ASP A 283 -3.13 12.24 26.46
N SER A 284 -3.84 12.69 25.43
CA SER A 284 -4.77 13.81 25.51
C SER A 284 -6.02 13.53 24.69
N VAL A 285 -7.17 13.89 25.25
CA VAL A 285 -8.48 13.80 24.62
C VAL A 285 -9.16 15.16 24.73
N ARG A 286 -9.65 15.68 23.62
CA ARG A 286 -10.49 16.87 23.55
C ARG A 286 -11.78 16.53 22.83
N VAL A 287 -12.91 16.95 23.36
CA VAL A 287 -14.22 16.77 22.76
C VAL A 287 -14.78 18.13 22.35
N THR A 288 -15.29 18.23 21.14
CA THR A 288 -15.88 19.45 20.58
C THR A 288 -17.19 19.09 19.90
N ARG A 289 -18.24 19.87 20.13
CA ARG A 289 -19.50 19.71 19.40
C ARG A 289 -19.39 20.37 18.03
N LEU A 290 -19.69 19.62 17.02
CA LEU A 290 -19.70 20.08 15.62
C LEU A 290 -21.05 20.76 15.30
N SER A 291 -21.09 21.54 14.22
CA SER A 291 -22.31 22.22 13.75
C SER A 291 -23.42 21.27 13.31
N ASN A 292 -23.08 20.04 12.95
CA ASN A 292 -24.04 18.98 12.60
C ASN A 292 -24.62 18.24 13.83
N GLY A 293 -24.23 18.64 15.04
CA GLY A 293 -24.72 18.06 16.29
C GLY A 293 -23.89 16.89 16.85
N GLN A 294 -22.91 16.36 16.09
CA GLN A 294 -22.01 15.31 16.58
C GLN A 294 -20.99 15.85 17.59
N LEU A 295 -20.52 14.99 18.48
CA LEU A 295 -19.29 15.23 19.24
C LEU A 295 -18.09 14.69 18.49
N GLU A 296 -17.13 15.55 18.17
CA GLU A 296 -15.83 15.14 17.67
C GLU A 296 -14.85 15.02 18.82
N MET A 297 -14.36 13.82 19.04
CA MET A 297 -13.31 13.53 19.99
C MET A 297 -11.96 13.51 19.25
N MET A 298 -11.11 14.49 19.54
CA MET A 298 -9.74 14.54 19.05
C MET A 298 -8.82 13.95 20.12
N MET A 299 -8.09 12.91 19.75
CA MET A 299 -7.08 12.26 20.59
C MET A 299 -5.69 12.56 20.04
N THR A 300 -4.76 12.90 20.91
CA THR A 300 -3.36 13.15 20.50
C THR A 300 -2.38 12.46 21.44
N SER A 301 -1.23 12.05 20.89
CA SER A 301 -0.12 11.50 21.67
C SER A 301 0.96 12.55 21.84
N THR A 302 1.53 12.65 23.02
CA THR A 302 2.75 13.45 23.29
C THR A 302 4.00 12.74 22.76
N LYS A 303 3.95 11.42 22.60
CA LYS A 303 5.04 10.64 22.02
C LYS A 303 5.21 11.00 20.55
N THR A 304 6.43 11.29 20.19
CA THR A 304 6.80 11.53 18.80
C THR A 304 7.54 10.34 18.24
N MET A 305 7.40 10.12 16.95
CA MET A 305 8.20 9.16 16.22
C MET A 305 8.88 9.84 15.04
N LYS A 306 10.10 9.43 14.74
CA LYS A 306 10.80 9.88 13.55
C LYS A 306 10.32 9.01 12.38
N THR A 307 9.78 9.68 11.38
CA THR A 307 9.40 9.07 10.10
C THR A 307 10.21 9.75 9.00
N TYR A 308 10.14 9.23 7.80
CA TYR A 308 10.70 9.89 6.61
C TYR A 308 10.12 11.31 6.38
N ALA A 309 8.89 11.59 6.84
CA ALA A 309 8.27 12.91 6.78
C ALA A 309 8.72 13.87 7.90
N GLY A 310 9.61 13.41 8.74
CA GLY A 310 10.05 14.15 9.90
C GLY A 310 9.50 13.57 11.20
N ILE A 311 9.33 14.46 12.19
CA ILE A 311 8.80 14.08 13.51
C ILE A 311 7.28 14.09 13.44
N CYS A 312 6.65 12.95 13.70
CA CYS A 312 5.20 12.78 13.68
C CYS A 312 4.63 12.48 15.06
N LYS A 313 3.35 12.80 15.23
CA LYS A 313 2.52 12.43 16.38
C LYS A 313 1.35 11.58 15.94
N GLN A 314 0.87 10.74 16.83
CA GLN A 314 -0.38 10.03 16.65
C GLN A 314 -1.56 10.96 16.94
N VAL A 315 -2.54 10.92 16.04
CA VAL A 315 -3.78 11.71 16.12
C VAL A 315 -4.96 10.81 15.82
N GLY A 316 -6.06 10.99 16.54
CA GLY A 316 -7.31 10.32 16.29
C GLY A 316 -8.45 11.32 16.24
N TYR A 317 -9.36 11.12 15.31
CA TYR A 317 -10.69 11.76 15.30
C TYR A 317 -11.74 10.66 15.42
N VAL A 318 -12.63 10.81 16.40
CA VAL A 318 -13.77 9.91 16.63
C VAL A 318 -15.03 10.77 16.66
N CYS A 319 -15.93 10.52 15.72
CA CYS A 319 -17.20 11.26 15.60
C CYS A 319 -18.28 10.46 16.31
N VAL A 320 -18.72 10.95 17.47
CA VAL A 320 -19.75 10.31 18.30
C VAL A 320 -21.10 10.98 18.05
N ASN A 321 -22.11 10.17 17.77
CA ASN A 321 -23.49 10.59 17.57
C ASN A 321 -24.19 10.55 18.90
N THR A 322 -24.46 11.72 19.48
CA THR A 322 -25.23 11.85 20.73
C THR A 322 -25.88 13.23 20.88
N GLU A 323 -27.06 13.24 21.42
CA GLU A 323 -27.75 14.47 21.81
C GLU A 323 -27.19 15.08 23.10
N ASP A 324 -26.47 14.29 23.90
CA ASP A 324 -25.84 14.76 25.12
C ASP A 324 -24.79 15.85 24.85
N SER A 325 -24.73 16.86 25.69
CA SER A 325 -23.77 17.95 25.57
C SER A 325 -22.32 17.52 25.86
N VAL A 326 -22.15 16.41 26.56
CA VAL A 326 -20.86 15.83 26.94
C VAL A 326 -20.84 14.31 26.67
N LEU A 327 -19.67 13.77 26.46
CA LEU A 327 -19.51 12.34 26.28
C LEU A 327 -19.79 11.61 27.59
N GLN A 328 -20.62 10.59 27.57
CA GLN A 328 -21.01 9.78 28.73
C GLN A 328 -20.24 8.47 28.75
N ALA A 329 -20.12 7.85 29.95
CA ALA A 329 -19.62 6.48 30.02
C ALA A 329 -20.59 5.52 29.31
N GLY A 330 -20.06 4.59 28.53
CA GLY A 330 -20.89 3.69 27.73
C GLY A 330 -20.10 2.93 26.68
N VAL A 331 -20.82 2.16 25.89
CA VAL A 331 -20.31 1.44 24.72
C VAL A 331 -20.87 2.07 23.46
N TYR A 332 -19.99 2.46 22.56
CA TYR A 332 -20.32 3.14 21.33
C TYR A 332 -19.90 2.25 20.14
N PRO A 333 -20.84 1.57 19.49
CA PRO A 333 -20.54 0.80 18.28
C PRO A 333 -20.12 1.70 17.14
N ILE A 334 -19.24 1.19 16.26
CA ILE A 334 -18.84 1.88 15.02
C ILE A 334 -19.75 1.40 13.91
N GLU A 335 -20.49 2.33 13.32
CA GLU A 335 -21.52 2.06 12.32
C GLU A 335 -21.46 3.07 11.17
N GLU A 336 -21.99 2.66 10.01
CA GLU A 336 -22.26 3.58 8.92
C GLU A 336 -23.49 4.43 9.28
N GLY A 337 -23.36 5.76 9.16
CA GLY A 337 -24.43 6.70 9.48
C GLY A 337 -24.23 7.40 10.82
N ASP A 338 -25.35 7.85 11.39
CA ASP A 338 -25.40 8.79 12.52
C ASP A 338 -26.38 8.34 13.63
N ALA A 339 -26.53 7.05 13.83
CA ALA A 339 -27.41 6.51 14.87
C ALA A 339 -26.97 7.00 16.27
N GLU A 340 -27.95 7.43 17.09
CA GLU A 340 -27.70 7.88 18.47
C GLU A 340 -26.96 6.82 19.29
N GLY A 341 -25.93 7.25 20.03
CA GLY A 341 -25.08 6.35 20.81
C GLY A 341 -24.05 5.56 19.99
N SER A 342 -23.84 5.92 18.74
CA SER A 342 -22.87 5.27 17.86
C SER A 342 -21.67 6.18 17.53
N ILE A 343 -20.66 5.57 16.92
CA ILE A 343 -19.54 6.26 16.28
C ILE A 343 -19.71 6.16 14.77
N THR A 344 -19.71 7.32 14.09
CA THR A 344 -19.71 7.34 12.63
C THR A 344 -18.44 6.73 12.07
N ALA A 345 -18.57 5.68 11.28
CA ALA A 345 -17.46 5.05 10.57
C ALA A 345 -16.72 6.07 9.67
N GLY A 346 -15.45 5.81 9.40
CA GLY A 346 -14.68 6.63 8.48
C GLY A 346 -15.19 6.49 7.04
N TYR A 347 -15.38 7.57 6.31
CA TYR A 347 -15.91 7.56 4.94
C TYR A 347 -15.12 8.50 4.02
N ARG A 348 -15.29 8.32 2.72
CA ARG A 348 -14.80 9.25 1.69
C ARG A 348 -15.95 10.19 1.29
N VAL A 349 -15.68 11.48 1.27
CA VAL A 349 -16.71 12.49 0.97
C VAL A 349 -16.89 12.69 -0.54
N ASP A 350 -15.82 12.49 -1.31
CA ASP A 350 -15.83 12.76 -2.76
C ASP A 350 -14.79 11.90 -3.50
N GLU A 351 -14.79 11.98 -4.84
CA GLU A 351 -13.80 11.35 -5.70
C GLU A 351 -12.37 11.91 -5.50
N LYS A 352 -12.24 13.02 -4.80
CA LYS A 352 -10.96 13.68 -4.48
C LYS A 352 -10.35 13.21 -3.17
N GLU A 353 -10.89 12.13 -2.61
CA GLU A 353 -10.37 11.50 -1.39
C GLU A 353 -10.45 12.36 -0.11
N THR A 354 -11.35 13.35 -0.08
CA THR A 354 -11.67 14.03 1.18
C THR A 354 -12.23 13.02 2.18
N LEU A 355 -11.59 12.92 3.33
CA LEU A 355 -11.92 11.92 4.34
C LEU A 355 -12.78 12.54 5.44
N GLY A 356 -13.83 11.84 5.83
CA GLY A 356 -14.71 12.19 6.93
C GLY A 356 -14.88 11.04 7.91
N GLY A 357 -15.64 11.27 8.98
CA GLY A 357 -15.91 10.27 10.02
C GLY A 357 -14.69 9.92 10.85
N SER A 358 -14.73 8.76 11.50
CA SER A 358 -13.75 8.36 12.51
C SER A 358 -12.53 7.69 11.92
N ARG A 359 -11.34 8.14 12.35
CA ARG A 359 -10.05 7.69 11.81
C ARG A 359 -8.90 7.97 12.78
N LEU A 360 -7.89 7.14 12.77
CA LEU A 360 -6.60 7.39 13.41
C LEU A 360 -5.51 7.56 12.35
N PHE A 361 -4.47 8.32 12.64
CA PHE A 361 -3.35 8.54 11.72
C PHE A 361 -2.12 9.10 12.44
N TYR A 362 -0.99 9.12 11.74
CA TYR A 362 0.15 9.92 12.14
C TYR A 362 0.04 11.30 11.46
N ALA A 363 0.43 12.35 12.16
CA ALA A 363 0.50 13.70 11.61
C ALA A 363 1.87 14.32 11.87
N VAL A 364 2.36 15.08 10.89
CA VAL A 364 3.63 15.82 11.02
C VAL A 364 3.53 16.83 12.14
N SER A 365 4.46 16.77 13.10
CA SER A 365 4.40 17.58 14.33
C SER A 365 4.49 19.08 14.06
N ASP A 366 5.30 19.49 13.07
CA ASP A 366 5.47 20.91 12.73
C ASP A 366 4.21 21.46 12.02
N ASP A 367 3.57 20.65 11.20
CA ASP A 367 2.30 21.02 10.57
C ASP A 367 1.20 21.17 11.62
N LEU A 368 1.13 20.27 12.59
CA LEU A 368 0.15 20.36 13.70
C LEU A 368 0.34 21.63 14.53
N LYS A 369 1.58 22.08 14.79
CA LYS A 369 1.87 23.34 15.47
C LYS A 369 1.33 24.55 14.70
N ASN A 370 1.27 24.44 13.38
CA ASN A 370 0.76 25.49 12.48
C ASN A 370 -0.73 25.33 12.18
N GLY A 371 -1.42 24.40 12.86
CA GLY A 371 -2.83 24.11 12.63
C GLY A 371 -3.13 23.35 11.33
N ILE A 372 -2.10 22.78 10.71
CA ILE A 372 -2.21 21.98 9.50
C ILE A 372 -2.18 20.51 9.92
N VAL A 373 -3.10 19.73 9.40
CA VAL A 373 -3.14 18.28 9.61
C VAL A 373 -2.75 17.60 8.30
N THR A 374 -1.53 17.10 8.26
CA THR A 374 -1.05 16.26 7.15
C THR A 374 -1.04 14.82 7.62
N PRO A 375 -2.06 14.02 7.27
CA PRO A 375 -2.16 12.65 7.75
C PRO A 375 -1.17 11.74 7.04
N ILE A 376 -0.55 10.87 7.83
CA ILE A 376 0.32 9.79 7.37
C ILE A 376 -0.22 8.50 7.98
N HIS A 377 -0.15 7.39 7.26
CA HIS A 377 -0.64 6.11 7.76
C HIS A 377 -1.99 6.22 8.44
N MET A 378 -3.04 6.22 7.65
CA MET A 378 -4.39 6.37 8.15
C MET A 378 -5.06 5.02 8.35
N TRP A 379 -5.83 4.91 9.44
CA TRP A 379 -6.71 3.80 9.74
C TRP A 379 -8.15 4.35 9.85
N ARG A 380 -8.95 4.20 8.79
CA ARG A 380 -10.38 4.51 8.85
C ARG A 380 -11.12 3.39 9.59
N MET A 381 -11.97 3.76 10.52
CA MET A 381 -12.76 2.81 11.27
C MET A 381 -13.91 2.30 10.39
N SER A 382 -14.01 0.98 10.19
CA SER A 382 -15.13 0.40 9.44
C SER A 382 -16.16 -0.26 10.35
N LYS A 383 -15.69 -0.95 11.38
CA LYS A 383 -16.53 -1.62 12.38
C LYS A 383 -15.74 -1.84 13.67
N GLY A 384 -16.44 -1.97 14.76
CA GLY A 384 -15.84 -2.17 16.08
C GLY A 384 -16.63 -1.41 17.14
N GLU A 385 -15.96 -1.06 18.22
CA GLU A 385 -16.58 -0.34 19.33
C GLU A 385 -15.57 0.49 20.11
N MET A 386 -16.06 1.50 20.78
CA MET A 386 -15.36 2.22 21.83
C MET A 386 -16.08 1.97 23.16
N VAL A 387 -15.33 1.61 24.18
CA VAL A 387 -15.80 1.55 25.56
C VAL A 387 -15.19 2.71 26.31
N LEU A 388 -16.04 3.55 26.91
CA LEU A 388 -15.67 4.61 27.84
C LEU A 388 -16.22 4.23 29.22
N ASP A 389 -15.34 3.98 30.17
CA ASP A 389 -15.77 3.64 31.55
C ASP A 389 -16.02 4.89 32.42
N GLU A 390 -16.60 4.71 33.60
CA GLU A 390 -16.88 5.77 34.56
C GLU A 390 -15.63 6.48 35.09
N ALA A 391 -14.46 5.83 34.99
CA ALA A 391 -13.18 6.42 35.37
C ALA A 391 -12.54 7.23 34.23
N GLY A 392 -13.18 7.26 33.04
CA GLY A 392 -12.70 7.97 31.87
C GLY A 392 -11.75 7.15 30.97
N ASN A 393 -11.52 5.87 31.27
CA ASN A 393 -10.67 5.06 30.40
C ASN A 393 -11.40 4.76 29.08
N ILE A 394 -10.73 5.06 27.98
CA ILE A 394 -11.18 4.75 26.64
C ILE A 394 -10.44 3.51 26.13
N SER A 395 -11.20 2.53 25.69
CA SER A 395 -10.73 1.38 24.93
C SER A 395 -11.45 1.34 23.59
N LEU A 396 -10.75 1.68 22.52
CA LEU A 396 -11.26 1.69 21.16
C LEU A 396 -10.66 0.49 20.41
N LYS A 397 -11.53 -0.38 19.92
CA LYS A 397 -11.13 -1.57 19.13
C LYS A 397 -11.91 -1.56 17.83
N PHE A 398 -11.20 -1.56 16.72
CA PHE A 398 -11.85 -1.55 15.42
C PHE A 398 -11.06 -2.29 14.36
N THR A 399 -11.78 -2.63 13.30
CA THR A 399 -11.20 -3.14 12.05
C THR A 399 -11.32 -2.05 10.99
N THR A 400 -10.27 -1.87 10.20
CA THR A 400 -10.29 -0.96 9.04
C THR A 400 -10.98 -1.61 7.85
N TYR A 401 -11.27 -0.82 6.80
CA TYR A 401 -11.78 -1.35 5.53
C TYR A 401 -10.83 -2.34 4.85
N ASN A 402 -9.54 -2.28 5.18
CA ASN A 402 -8.52 -3.22 4.68
C ASN A 402 -8.34 -4.46 5.55
N GLY A 403 -9.12 -4.60 6.64
CA GLY A 403 -9.07 -5.75 7.53
C GLY A 403 -8.00 -5.68 8.62
N THR A 404 -7.28 -4.55 8.78
CA THR A 404 -6.34 -4.34 9.88
C THR A 404 -7.09 -4.15 11.19
N ASN A 405 -6.72 -4.88 12.25
CA ASN A 405 -7.26 -4.68 13.59
C ASN A 405 -6.42 -3.64 14.34
N VAL A 406 -7.10 -2.64 14.87
CA VAL A 406 -6.48 -1.55 15.62
C VAL A 406 -7.07 -1.50 17.02
N THR A 407 -6.20 -1.38 18.01
CA THR A 407 -6.59 -1.10 19.40
C THR A 407 -6.00 0.25 19.79
N ALA A 408 -6.83 1.14 20.30
CA ALA A 408 -6.38 2.43 20.82
C ALA A 408 -6.87 2.63 22.25
N THR A 409 -6.05 3.30 23.07
CA THR A 409 -6.39 3.65 24.45
C THR A 409 -6.15 5.13 24.69
N ALA A 410 -6.97 5.71 25.55
CA ALA A 410 -6.85 7.08 26.01
C ALA A 410 -7.51 7.23 27.38
N VAL A 411 -7.35 8.39 28.01
CA VAL A 411 -8.10 8.75 29.22
C VAL A 411 -8.85 10.06 28.93
N TYR A 412 -10.15 10.04 29.12
CA TYR A 412 -11.02 11.20 29.03
C TYR A 412 -11.30 11.76 30.41
N ASP A 413 -11.11 13.06 30.57
CA ASP A 413 -11.40 13.75 31.80
C ASP A 413 -12.84 14.32 31.74
N PHE A 414 -13.73 13.81 32.59
CA PHE A 414 -15.10 14.28 32.67
C PHE A 414 -15.23 15.63 33.37
N SER A 415 -14.14 16.24 33.84
CA SER A 415 -14.23 17.54 34.53
C SER A 415 -14.75 18.63 33.59
N PRO A 416 -15.52 19.61 34.08
CA PRO A 416 -16.08 20.67 33.23
C PRO A 416 -15.05 21.50 32.46
N ALA A 417 -13.80 21.53 32.92
CA ALA A 417 -12.71 22.22 32.22
C ALA A 417 -12.29 21.50 30.92
N ALA A 418 -12.53 20.19 30.83
CA ALA A 418 -12.24 19.41 29.62
C ALA A 418 -13.32 19.56 28.54
N THR A 419 -14.49 20.04 28.88
CA THR A 419 -15.64 20.24 27.97
C THR A 419 -15.78 21.68 27.47
N GLY A 420 -14.93 22.60 27.94
CA GLY A 420 -15.01 24.02 27.66
C GLY A 420 -14.54 24.40 26.26
N VAL A 421 -15.32 25.25 25.63
CA VAL A 421 -14.89 26.17 24.57
C VAL A 421 -13.90 27.16 25.23
N GLU A 422 -12.78 26.68 25.72
CA GLU A 422 -11.71 27.55 26.18
C GLU A 422 -10.60 27.60 25.14
N ASP A 423 -10.55 28.79 24.54
CA ASP A 423 -9.40 29.48 23.97
C ASP A 423 -8.35 28.62 23.26
N ILE A 424 -8.44 28.65 21.95
CA ILE A 424 -7.37 28.28 21.01
C ILE A 424 -5.98 28.86 21.41
N LYS A 425 -5.93 29.81 22.32
CA LYS A 425 -4.70 30.38 22.90
C LYS A 425 -3.82 29.38 23.66
N SER A 426 -4.38 28.30 24.21
CA SER A 426 -3.60 27.31 24.97
C SER A 426 -2.78 26.35 24.11
N LEU A 427 -2.97 26.31 22.79
CA LEU A 427 -2.20 25.50 21.85
C LEU A 427 -0.94 26.20 21.31
N GLY A 428 -0.57 27.38 21.82
CA GLY A 428 0.61 28.12 21.37
C GLY A 428 0.47 28.68 19.94
N VAL A 429 -0.77 28.87 19.48
CA VAL A 429 -1.04 29.62 18.24
C VAL A 429 -0.79 31.08 18.55
N GLN A 430 0.44 31.56 18.27
CA GLN A 430 0.71 32.99 18.19
C GLN A 430 -0.23 33.57 17.11
N GLU A 431 -0.90 34.68 17.44
CA GLU A 431 -1.61 35.45 16.43
C GLU A 431 -0.66 35.79 15.28
N LEU A 432 -0.90 35.20 14.13
CA LEU A 432 -0.26 35.62 12.88
C LEU A 432 -0.90 36.95 12.45
N SER A 433 -0.47 38.04 13.09
CA SER A 433 -0.92 39.41 12.78
C SER A 433 -0.31 39.99 11.51
N SER A 434 0.46 39.21 10.72
CA SER A 434 1.18 39.73 9.56
C SER A 434 0.74 39.21 8.19
N SER A 435 -0.31 38.38 8.07
CA SER A 435 -0.66 37.73 6.79
C SER A 435 -1.97 38.20 6.16
N GLY A 436 -2.66 39.20 6.69
CA GLY A 436 -3.94 39.65 6.12
C GLY A 436 -5.09 38.63 6.18
N VAL A 437 -4.95 37.61 7.02
CA VAL A 437 -5.99 36.59 7.26
C VAL A 437 -6.70 36.92 8.57
N ARG A 438 -8.01 37.09 8.50
CA ARG A 438 -8.87 37.35 9.65
C ARG A 438 -9.64 36.09 10.04
N LYS A 439 -9.60 35.71 11.31
CA LYS A 439 -10.43 34.64 11.87
C LYS A 439 -11.78 35.21 12.25
N VAL A 440 -12.85 34.61 11.78
CA VAL A 440 -14.22 35.05 12.04
C VAL A 440 -15.09 33.88 12.45
N LEU A 441 -15.78 34.00 13.56
CA LEU A 441 -16.83 33.06 13.96
C LEU A 441 -18.12 33.46 13.28
N ARG A 442 -18.66 32.67 12.36
CA ARG A 442 -19.90 32.91 11.66
C ARG A 442 -20.80 31.68 11.78
N ASN A 443 -22.00 31.88 12.34
CA ASN A 443 -22.96 30.80 12.60
C ASN A 443 -22.37 29.60 13.39
N GLY A 444 -21.53 29.89 14.40
CA GLY A 444 -20.86 28.83 15.19
C GLY A 444 -19.67 28.16 14.53
N GLN A 445 -19.35 28.50 13.29
CA GLN A 445 -18.24 27.94 12.56
C GLN A 445 -17.08 28.94 12.48
N LEU A 446 -15.87 28.50 12.86
CA LEU A 446 -14.68 29.32 12.71
C LEU A 446 -14.23 29.30 11.23
N LEU A 447 -14.21 30.50 10.64
CA LEU A 447 -13.80 30.69 9.24
C LEU A 447 -12.58 31.60 9.16
N LEU A 448 -11.83 31.46 8.10
CA LEU A 448 -10.73 32.34 7.75
C LEU A 448 -11.18 33.25 6.61
N GLU A 449 -11.04 34.54 6.78
CA GLU A 449 -11.25 35.53 5.71
C GLU A 449 -9.87 36.02 5.20
N LYS A 450 -9.66 35.93 3.90
CA LYS A 450 -8.47 36.45 3.24
C LYS A 450 -8.87 37.14 1.95
N ASN A 451 -8.57 38.44 1.83
CA ASN A 451 -8.87 39.24 0.66
C ASN A 451 -10.36 39.21 0.25
N GLY A 452 -11.27 39.18 1.23
CA GLY A 452 -12.70 39.11 0.99
C GLY A 452 -13.27 37.74 0.64
N GLU A 453 -12.42 36.73 0.58
CA GLU A 453 -12.80 35.34 0.36
C GLU A 453 -12.82 34.56 1.69
N TRP A 454 -13.75 33.61 1.78
CA TRP A 454 -13.96 32.83 2.98
C TRP A 454 -13.39 31.42 2.82
N TYR A 455 -12.76 30.94 3.86
CA TYR A 455 -12.16 29.61 3.90
C TYR A 455 -12.53 28.92 5.21
N THR A 456 -12.68 27.64 5.18
CA THR A 456 -12.71 26.83 6.40
C THR A 456 -11.37 26.93 7.11
N VAL A 457 -11.28 26.57 8.39
CA VAL A 457 -10.00 26.47 9.12
C VAL A 457 -9.03 25.45 8.48
N TRP A 458 -9.54 24.64 7.60
CA TRP A 458 -8.80 23.63 6.80
C TRP A 458 -8.30 24.17 5.45
N GLY A 459 -8.52 25.47 5.18
CA GLY A 459 -8.09 26.11 3.95
C GLY A 459 -9.01 25.91 2.74
N TYR A 460 -10.20 25.34 2.90
CA TYR A 460 -11.19 25.24 1.82
C TYR A 460 -11.89 26.59 1.61
N ARG A 461 -11.95 27.06 0.37
CA ARG A 461 -12.72 28.22 -0.02
C ARG A 461 -14.21 27.87 0.01
N LEU A 462 -15.02 28.73 0.67
CA LEU A 462 -16.46 28.59 0.80
C LEU A 462 -17.19 29.30 -0.34
#